data_1331d3106c26ecc64016ded4bec27de6
#
_entry.id   1331d3106c26ecc64016ded4bec27de6
#
_cell.length_a   1.000
_cell.length_b   1.000
_cell.length_c   1.000
_cell.angle_alpha   90.00
_cell.angle_beta   90.00
_cell.angle_gamma   90.00
#
_symmetry.space_group_name_H-M   'P 1'
#
loop_
_entity.id
_entity.type
_entity.pdbx_description
1 polymer ?
#
loop_
_entity_poly.entity_id
_entity_poly.type
_entity_poly.pdbx_seq_one_letter_code
_entity_poly.pdbx_strand_id
1 'polypeptide(L)'
;MHVAPDTNSVNYRGKDATFTFDEQINNRGAGESDIDAFFLVSPTDGPPRVRWHRTRIEVRPHHGFRPNTAYTITMLPGLSDLRNNRMKTGAELVFSTGATIPTLRIQGYIFDWVAERPASDGLVEAVSPDSIVYVTQADSVGHFSVGPLAPGTYLMRGTLDQNHNRKQDRTEAWDTVRVSAPLATPLQLLTAPRDTLPARIQGVALSDSATLNVTFDRLLDPTQTFPAANFRLVLIGTGADSVVIPIVATRTPREERQRQQALEAQVADSARRADSLAGRPRRALPRPAARDTTVPEPNRPGPFTTMSLIVGRLAPSTTYRLSVTSIRALSGRVASSERQFSTPKPPPPPRPDSTGAAAPNGRPPVTAPTTPPTTPPPTTPPPPRPNPGP
;
A
#
# COMPACT_ATOMS: atom_id res chain seq x y z
N MET A 1 -2.95 -16.28 -31.57
CA MET A 1 -2.77 -17.31 -30.51
C MET A 1 -3.96 -18.26 -30.51
N HIS A 2 -3.74 -19.58 -30.43
CA HIS A 2 -4.74 -20.63 -30.32
C HIS A 2 -4.54 -21.42 -29.02
N VAL A 3 -5.63 -21.90 -28.40
CA VAL A 3 -5.57 -22.66 -27.13
C VAL A 3 -6.24 -24.03 -27.33
N ALA A 4 -5.73 -25.03 -26.64
CA ALA A 4 -6.36 -26.37 -26.60
C ALA A 4 -6.26 -26.93 -25.14
N PRO A 5 -7.35 -27.51 -24.60
CA PRO A 5 -8.66 -27.69 -25.25
C PRO A 5 -9.31 -26.32 -25.54
N ASP A 6 -10.38 -26.34 -26.35
CA ASP A 6 -11.19 -25.13 -26.53
C ASP A 6 -11.79 -24.70 -25.22
N THR A 7 -11.92 -23.37 -25.03
CA THR A 7 -12.52 -22.85 -23.81
C THR A 7 -13.96 -23.34 -23.64
N ASN A 8 -14.36 -23.59 -22.39
CA ASN A 8 -15.63 -24.20 -21.99
C ASN A 8 -15.84 -25.66 -22.46
N SER A 9 -14.79 -26.36 -22.93
CA SER A 9 -14.88 -27.78 -23.21
C SER A 9 -15.03 -28.62 -21.94
N VAL A 10 -15.74 -29.71 -22.05
CA VAL A 10 -15.96 -30.64 -20.94
C VAL A 10 -15.44 -32.04 -21.31
N ASN A 11 -15.33 -32.93 -20.33
CA ASN A 11 -14.80 -34.28 -20.46
C ASN A 11 -13.41 -34.35 -21.10
N TYR A 12 -12.58 -33.33 -20.83
CA TYR A 12 -11.20 -33.26 -21.30
C TYR A 12 -10.38 -34.44 -20.77
N ARG A 13 -9.66 -35.16 -21.66
CA ARG A 13 -8.83 -36.33 -21.33
C ARG A 13 -7.36 -36.14 -21.69
N GLY A 14 -6.97 -34.96 -22.19
CA GLY A 14 -5.57 -34.65 -22.49
C GLY A 14 -4.72 -34.56 -21.26
N LYS A 15 -3.42 -34.65 -21.43
CA LYS A 15 -2.44 -34.54 -20.33
C LYS A 15 -2.03 -33.10 -20.06
N ASP A 16 -2.02 -32.25 -21.07
CA ASP A 16 -1.51 -30.88 -21.02
C ASP A 16 -2.49 -29.93 -21.71
N ALA A 17 -2.72 -28.76 -21.18
CA ALA A 17 -3.34 -27.67 -21.93
C ALA A 17 -2.27 -26.95 -22.75
N THR A 18 -2.64 -26.50 -23.95
CA THR A 18 -1.66 -26.00 -24.93
C THR A 18 -1.99 -24.57 -25.33
N PHE A 19 -1.00 -23.72 -25.35
CA PHE A 19 -1.06 -22.37 -25.91
C PHE A 19 -0.14 -22.32 -27.14
N THR A 20 -0.70 -22.07 -28.31
CA THR A 20 0.04 -22.00 -29.58
C THR A 20 0.07 -20.54 -30.06
N PHE A 21 1.24 -20.07 -30.37
CA PHE A 21 1.50 -18.71 -30.82
C PHE A 21 1.87 -18.71 -32.29
N ASP A 22 1.62 -17.62 -32.96
CA ASP A 22 2.00 -17.33 -34.34
C ASP A 22 3.50 -16.99 -34.50
N GLU A 23 4.14 -16.58 -33.38
CA GLU A 23 5.57 -16.28 -33.34
C GLU A 23 6.29 -17.17 -32.30
N GLN A 24 7.62 -17.18 -32.37
CA GLN A 24 8.43 -17.91 -31.39
C GLN A 24 8.51 -17.11 -30.09
N ILE A 25 8.15 -17.76 -29.01
CA ILE A 25 8.21 -17.20 -27.67
C ILE A 25 9.61 -17.42 -27.07
N ASN A 26 10.14 -16.41 -26.41
CA ASN A 26 11.36 -16.52 -25.64
C ASN A 26 11.11 -17.41 -24.41
N ASN A 27 12.00 -18.37 -24.13
CA ASN A 27 11.88 -19.26 -22.98
C ASN A 27 12.22 -18.57 -21.65
N ARG A 28 12.84 -17.39 -21.71
CA ARG A 28 13.03 -16.51 -20.55
C ARG A 28 12.08 -15.32 -20.70
N GLY A 29 11.24 -15.14 -19.68
CA GLY A 29 10.39 -13.96 -19.61
C GLY A 29 11.24 -12.68 -19.55
N ALA A 30 10.61 -11.57 -19.79
CA ALA A 30 11.26 -10.28 -19.62
C ALA A 30 11.64 -10.08 -18.15
N GLY A 31 12.93 -10.07 -17.84
CA GLY A 31 13.45 -9.92 -16.48
C GLY A 31 13.99 -11.19 -15.84
N GLU A 32 14.41 -12.20 -16.63
CA GLU A 32 14.97 -13.48 -16.15
C GLU A 32 14.00 -14.40 -15.41
N SER A 33 12.71 -14.07 -15.39
CA SER A 33 11.69 -14.96 -14.81
C SER A 33 11.53 -16.22 -15.67
N ASP A 34 11.46 -17.37 -15.01
CA ASP A 34 11.17 -18.62 -15.68
C ASP A 34 9.77 -18.58 -16.31
N ILE A 35 9.60 -19.27 -17.44
CA ILE A 35 8.35 -19.23 -18.22
C ILE A 35 7.12 -19.70 -17.41
N ASP A 36 7.30 -20.54 -16.41
CA ASP A 36 6.26 -21.03 -15.50
C ASP A 36 5.68 -19.93 -14.61
N ALA A 37 6.44 -18.87 -14.36
CA ALA A 37 5.97 -17.70 -13.63
C ALA A 37 4.81 -16.96 -14.34
N PHE A 38 4.64 -17.16 -15.66
CA PHE A 38 3.55 -16.55 -16.42
C PHE A 38 2.25 -17.36 -16.43
N PHE A 39 2.21 -18.52 -15.80
CA PHE A 39 1.03 -19.37 -15.80
C PHE A 39 0.51 -19.63 -14.39
N LEU A 40 -0.80 -19.41 -14.19
CA LEU A 40 -1.54 -19.84 -13.00
C LEU A 40 -2.46 -20.98 -13.40
N VAL A 41 -2.49 -22.05 -12.62
CA VAL A 41 -3.42 -23.17 -12.78
C VAL A 41 -4.32 -23.26 -11.56
N SER A 42 -5.62 -23.16 -11.77
CA SER A 42 -6.65 -23.20 -10.73
C SER A 42 -7.66 -24.31 -11.05
N PRO A 43 -7.95 -25.23 -10.11
CA PRO A 43 -7.32 -25.35 -8.80
C PRO A 43 -5.85 -25.73 -8.88
N THR A 44 -5.08 -25.27 -7.88
CA THR A 44 -3.64 -25.52 -7.81
C THR A 44 -3.33 -26.66 -6.84
N ASP A 45 -2.26 -27.37 -7.15
CA ASP A 45 -1.64 -28.41 -6.30
C ASP A 45 -0.12 -28.18 -6.15
N GLY A 46 0.31 -26.95 -6.45
CA GLY A 46 1.70 -26.51 -6.45
C GLY A 46 2.06 -25.73 -7.71
N PRO A 47 3.34 -25.41 -7.92
CA PRO A 47 3.80 -24.76 -9.14
C PRO A 47 3.40 -25.58 -10.39
N PRO A 48 2.83 -24.95 -11.42
CA PRO A 48 2.44 -25.65 -12.63
C PRO A 48 3.67 -26.23 -13.33
N ARG A 49 3.48 -27.32 -14.07
CA ARG A 49 4.52 -27.83 -14.97
C ARG A 49 4.31 -27.21 -16.34
N VAL A 50 5.28 -26.44 -16.78
CA VAL A 50 5.28 -25.74 -18.07
C VAL A 50 6.36 -26.32 -18.96
N ARG A 51 6.01 -26.66 -20.21
CA ARG A 51 6.97 -27.10 -21.23
C ARG A 51 6.92 -26.15 -22.41
N TRP A 52 8.08 -25.68 -22.78
CA TRP A 52 8.25 -24.75 -23.87
C TRP A 52 8.71 -25.47 -25.14
N HIS A 53 8.03 -25.18 -26.28
CA HIS A 53 8.30 -25.70 -27.61
C HIS A 53 8.29 -24.59 -28.66
N ARG A 54 9.13 -23.57 -28.46
CA ARG A 54 9.24 -22.39 -29.34
C ARG A 54 7.93 -21.63 -29.54
N THR A 55 7.04 -22.11 -30.40
CA THR A 55 5.72 -21.51 -30.72
C THR A 55 4.58 -22.12 -29.88
N ARG A 56 4.87 -23.11 -29.05
CA ARG A 56 3.87 -23.84 -28.25
C ARG A 56 4.33 -23.95 -26.81
N ILE A 57 3.41 -23.70 -25.90
CA ILE A 57 3.62 -23.87 -24.45
C ILE A 57 2.57 -24.84 -23.95
N GLU A 58 3.01 -25.90 -23.29
CA GLU A 58 2.17 -26.92 -22.65
C GLU A 58 2.17 -26.67 -21.14
N VAL A 59 0.95 -26.62 -20.54
CA VAL A 59 0.75 -26.30 -19.13
C VAL A 59 -0.13 -27.35 -18.48
N ARG A 60 0.25 -27.78 -17.27
CA ARG A 60 -0.57 -28.69 -16.46
C ARG A 60 -0.36 -28.47 -14.97
N PRO A 61 -1.29 -28.92 -14.09
CA PRO A 61 -1.07 -28.97 -12.66
C PRO A 61 0.16 -29.80 -12.30
N HIS A 62 0.74 -29.58 -11.12
CA HIS A 62 1.95 -30.29 -10.70
C HIS A 62 1.82 -31.82 -10.75
N HIS A 63 0.68 -32.34 -10.29
CA HIS A 63 0.38 -33.78 -10.28
C HIS A 63 -0.53 -34.21 -11.45
N GLY A 64 -0.83 -33.30 -12.40
CA GLY A 64 -1.74 -33.54 -13.52
C GLY A 64 -3.20 -33.19 -13.22
N PHE A 65 -4.05 -33.30 -14.23
CA PHE A 65 -5.47 -32.97 -14.09
C PHE A 65 -6.22 -34.02 -13.27
N ARG A 66 -6.95 -33.57 -12.25
CA ARG A 66 -7.84 -34.42 -11.44
C ARG A 66 -9.11 -34.73 -12.23
N PRO A 67 -9.74 -35.92 -12.06
CA PRO A 67 -11.01 -36.20 -12.67
C PRO A 67 -12.13 -35.31 -12.12
N ASN A 68 -13.18 -35.12 -12.91
CA ASN A 68 -14.40 -34.36 -12.55
C ASN A 68 -14.11 -32.97 -11.96
N THR A 69 -13.11 -32.29 -12.50
CA THR A 69 -12.63 -31.01 -11.98
C THR A 69 -12.63 -29.96 -13.08
N ALA A 70 -13.20 -28.78 -12.80
CA ALA A 70 -13.09 -27.63 -13.69
C ALA A 70 -11.78 -26.87 -13.39
N TYR A 71 -11.08 -26.51 -14.45
CA TYR A 71 -9.80 -25.82 -14.42
C TYR A 71 -9.89 -24.47 -15.10
N THR A 72 -9.19 -23.50 -14.53
CA THR A 72 -8.83 -22.24 -15.17
C THR A 72 -7.31 -22.20 -15.29
N ILE A 73 -6.81 -22.01 -16.50
CA ILE A 73 -5.38 -21.73 -16.71
C ILE A 73 -5.27 -20.30 -17.20
N THR A 74 -4.65 -19.46 -16.38
CA THR A 74 -4.42 -18.05 -16.69
C THR A 74 -2.99 -17.87 -17.15
N MET A 75 -2.81 -17.38 -18.35
CA MET A 75 -1.54 -16.87 -18.85
C MET A 75 -1.48 -15.38 -18.56
N LEU A 76 -0.52 -14.98 -17.73
CA LEU A 76 -0.31 -13.59 -17.35
C LEU A 76 0.33 -12.78 -18.48
N PRO A 77 0.14 -11.44 -18.51
CA PRO A 77 0.88 -10.57 -19.42
C PRO A 77 2.38 -10.66 -19.17
N GLY A 78 3.18 -10.35 -20.20
CA GLY A 78 4.64 -10.23 -20.04
C GLY A 78 5.48 -11.24 -20.82
N LEU A 79 4.89 -12.31 -21.36
CA LEU A 79 5.60 -13.17 -22.31
C LEU A 79 6.13 -12.33 -23.48
N SER A 80 7.34 -12.63 -23.95
CA SER A 80 7.96 -11.93 -25.06
C SER A 80 8.33 -12.89 -26.21
N ASP A 81 8.37 -12.35 -27.41
CA ASP A 81 8.96 -13.02 -28.57
C ASP A 81 10.51 -12.93 -28.53
N LEU A 82 11.17 -13.48 -29.53
CA LEU A 82 12.63 -13.40 -29.69
C LEU A 82 13.16 -11.99 -29.98
N ARG A 83 12.27 -11.03 -30.32
CA ARG A 83 12.59 -9.62 -30.55
C ARG A 83 12.30 -8.75 -29.35
N ASN A 84 11.95 -9.36 -28.19
CA ASN A 84 11.53 -8.70 -26.94
C ASN A 84 10.22 -7.89 -27.04
N ASN A 85 9.36 -8.16 -28.02
CA ASN A 85 8.01 -7.62 -28.00
C ASN A 85 7.21 -8.34 -26.91
N ARG A 86 6.73 -7.60 -25.92
CA ARG A 86 5.99 -8.16 -24.80
C ARG A 86 4.51 -8.23 -25.07
N MET A 87 3.89 -9.35 -24.74
CA MET A 87 2.43 -9.49 -24.69
C MET A 87 1.88 -8.57 -23.60
N LYS A 88 1.00 -7.66 -23.99
CA LYS A 88 0.36 -6.68 -23.07
C LYS A 88 -0.87 -7.27 -22.37
N THR A 89 -1.50 -8.27 -22.97
CA THR A 89 -2.72 -8.93 -22.47
C THR A 89 -2.44 -10.39 -22.18
N GLY A 90 -2.96 -10.88 -21.05
CA GLY A 90 -2.96 -12.29 -20.73
C GLY A 90 -4.07 -13.05 -21.49
N ALA A 91 -4.24 -14.33 -21.16
CA ALA A 91 -5.33 -15.16 -21.65
C ALA A 91 -5.84 -16.08 -20.55
N GLU A 92 -7.12 -16.39 -20.58
CA GLU A 92 -7.75 -17.33 -19.66
C GLU A 92 -8.34 -18.50 -20.47
N LEU A 93 -8.03 -19.72 -20.09
CA LEU A 93 -8.56 -20.96 -20.63
C LEU A 93 -9.33 -21.68 -19.54
N VAL A 94 -10.64 -21.87 -19.74
CA VAL A 94 -11.52 -22.59 -18.81
C VAL A 94 -12.01 -23.88 -19.47
N PHE A 95 -11.88 -25.01 -18.78
CA PHE A 95 -12.37 -26.32 -19.23
C PHE A 95 -12.61 -27.25 -18.06
N SER A 96 -13.22 -28.41 -18.30
CA SER A 96 -13.46 -29.43 -17.28
C SER A 96 -13.05 -30.82 -17.73
N THR A 97 -12.45 -31.58 -16.82
CA THR A 97 -12.25 -33.02 -16.97
C THR A 97 -13.53 -33.82 -16.67
N GLY A 98 -14.54 -33.18 -16.07
CA GLY A 98 -15.88 -33.70 -15.82
C GLY A 98 -16.89 -33.27 -16.88
N ALA A 99 -18.14 -33.66 -16.67
CA ALA A 99 -19.24 -33.40 -17.61
C ALA A 99 -19.77 -31.95 -17.54
N THR A 100 -19.41 -31.18 -16.49
CA THR A 100 -19.93 -29.83 -16.27
C THR A 100 -18.84 -28.87 -15.82
N ILE A 101 -19.07 -27.59 -16.06
CA ILE A 101 -18.27 -26.49 -15.53
C ILE A 101 -19.19 -25.69 -14.60
N PRO A 102 -18.86 -25.54 -13.31
CA PRO A 102 -19.57 -24.63 -12.42
C PRO A 102 -19.54 -23.19 -12.96
N THR A 103 -20.58 -22.42 -12.69
CA THR A 103 -20.68 -21.04 -13.20
C THR A 103 -20.37 -19.97 -12.15
N LEU A 104 -20.30 -20.37 -10.87
CA LEU A 104 -20.08 -19.44 -9.79
C LEU A 104 -18.65 -18.89 -9.81
N ARG A 105 -18.53 -17.59 -9.60
CA ARG A 105 -17.25 -16.91 -9.34
C ARG A 105 -17.37 -16.04 -8.10
N ILE A 106 -16.33 -15.98 -7.29
CA ILE A 106 -16.21 -15.01 -6.21
C ILE A 106 -15.39 -13.84 -6.76
N GLN A 107 -16.01 -12.66 -6.74
CA GLN A 107 -15.39 -11.42 -7.23
C GLN A 107 -15.16 -10.45 -6.07
N GLY A 108 -14.14 -9.61 -6.19
CA GLY A 108 -13.85 -8.63 -5.17
C GLY A 108 -12.62 -7.79 -5.48
N TYR A 109 -12.14 -7.14 -4.45
CA TYR A 109 -10.96 -6.28 -4.50
C TYR A 109 -10.00 -6.65 -3.38
N ILE A 110 -8.72 -6.63 -3.68
CA ILE A 110 -7.65 -6.76 -2.71
C ILE A 110 -6.94 -5.42 -2.54
N PHE A 111 -6.68 -5.04 -1.29
CA PHE A 111 -6.06 -3.78 -0.93
C PHE A 111 -4.80 -4.00 -0.10
N ASP A 112 -3.78 -3.21 -0.35
CA ASP A 112 -2.75 -2.90 0.64
C ASP A 112 -3.39 -1.96 1.67
N TRP A 113 -3.85 -2.53 2.79
CA TRP A 113 -4.63 -1.79 3.78
C TRP A 113 -3.81 -0.70 4.47
N VAL A 114 -2.51 -0.94 4.65
CA VAL A 114 -1.61 0.03 5.28
C VAL A 114 -1.36 1.25 4.39
N ALA A 115 -1.19 1.01 3.09
CA ALA A 115 -1.01 2.07 2.10
C ALA A 115 -2.33 2.70 1.61
N GLU A 116 -3.49 2.18 2.06
CA GLU A 116 -4.84 2.62 1.66
C GLU A 116 -5.01 2.66 0.12
N ARG A 117 -4.46 1.66 -0.59
CA ARG A 117 -4.50 1.59 -2.05
C ARG A 117 -4.84 0.18 -2.55
N PRO A 118 -5.38 0.05 -3.78
CA PRO A 118 -5.52 -1.26 -4.42
C PRO A 118 -4.17 -1.98 -4.52
N ALA A 119 -4.20 -3.29 -4.35
CA ALA A 119 -3.04 -4.15 -4.48
C ALA A 119 -3.03 -4.78 -5.88
N SER A 120 -2.29 -4.16 -6.82
CA SER A 120 -2.03 -4.77 -8.12
C SER A 120 -1.25 -6.08 -7.93
N ASP A 121 -1.54 -7.05 -8.79
CA ASP A 121 -0.88 -8.36 -8.81
C ASP A 121 -1.01 -9.18 -7.51
N GLY A 122 -1.90 -8.78 -6.59
CA GLY A 122 -2.18 -9.51 -5.36
C GLY A 122 -2.67 -10.94 -5.66
N LEU A 123 -2.09 -11.92 -4.98
CA LEU A 123 -2.50 -13.32 -5.10
C LEU A 123 -3.76 -13.56 -4.27
N VAL A 124 -4.79 -14.14 -4.88
CA VAL A 124 -6.04 -14.47 -4.19
C VAL A 124 -6.32 -15.96 -4.32
N GLU A 125 -6.55 -16.59 -3.19
CA GLU A 125 -6.88 -18.00 -3.08
C GLU A 125 -8.26 -18.19 -2.46
N ALA A 126 -9.03 -19.14 -2.99
CA ALA A 126 -10.25 -19.66 -2.39
C ALA A 126 -10.03 -21.12 -2.00
N VAL A 127 -9.99 -21.40 -0.72
CA VAL A 127 -9.77 -22.75 -0.19
C VAL A 127 -11.11 -23.35 0.20
N SER A 128 -11.46 -24.47 -0.43
CA SER A 128 -12.69 -25.23 -0.11
C SER A 128 -12.52 -26.03 1.18
N PRO A 129 -13.61 -26.53 1.78
CA PRO A 129 -13.55 -27.44 2.96
C PRO A 129 -12.71 -28.69 2.71
N ASP A 130 -12.69 -29.18 1.47
CA ASP A 130 -11.91 -30.35 1.02
C ASP A 130 -10.45 -30.02 0.74
N SER A 131 -9.99 -28.81 1.16
CA SER A 131 -8.62 -28.33 0.97
C SER A 131 -8.20 -28.17 -0.50
N ILE A 132 -9.16 -28.03 -1.41
CA ILE A 132 -8.87 -27.67 -2.80
C ILE A 132 -8.65 -26.17 -2.87
N VAL A 133 -7.52 -25.75 -3.47
CA VAL A 133 -7.12 -24.35 -3.56
C VAL A 133 -7.33 -23.83 -4.97
N TYR A 134 -8.27 -22.91 -5.12
CA TYR A 134 -8.47 -22.16 -6.36
C TYR A 134 -7.70 -20.85 -6.25
N VAL A 135 -6.98 -20.48 -7.30
CA VAL A 135 -6.07 -19.32 -7.29
C VAL A 135 -6.34 -18.40 -8.46
N THR A 136 -6.21 -17.10 -8.21
CA THR A 136 -6.21 -16.05 -9.23
C THR A 136 -5.28 -14.93 -8.82
N GLN A 137 -4.92 -14.06 -9.76
CA GLN A 137 -4.17 -12.83 -9.51
C GLN A 137 -5.07 -11.63 -9.77
N ALA A 138 -4.96 -10.61 -8.92
CA ALA A 138 -5.68 -9.37 -9.09
C ALA A 138 -5.09 -8.56 -10.25
N ASP A 139 -5.93 -7.75 -10.88
CA ASP A 139 -5.52 -6.82 -11.93
C ASP A 139 -4.85 -5.55 -11.37
N SER A 140 -4.54 -4.59 -12.25
CA SER A 140 -3.87 -3.34 -11.91
C SER A 140 -4.66 -2.44 -10.95
N VAL A 141 -5.97 -2.65 -10.82
CA VAL A 141 -6.85 -1.92 -9.89
C VAL A 141 -7.26 -2.76 -8.68
N GLY A 142 -6.58 -3.89 -8.47
CA GLY A 142 -6.83 -4.80 -7.35
C GLY A 142 -8.10 -5.63 -7.48
N HIS A 143 -8.80 -5.62 -8.62
CA HIS A 143 -9.97 -6.45 -8.84
C HIS A 143 -9.57 -7.89 -9.11
N PHE A 144 -10.28 -8.85 -8.53
CA PHE A 144 -10.09 -10.27 -8.76
C PHE A 144 -11.40 -11.01 -9.04
N SER A 145 -11.28 -12.13 -9.75
CA SER A 145 -12.37 -13.08 -10.01
C SER A 145 -11.82 -14.48 -9.92
N VAL A 146 -12.18 -15.24 -8.89
CA VAL A 146 -11.75 -16.62 -8.69
C VAL A 146 -12.89 -17.59 -9.00
N GLY A 147 -12.61 -18.60 -9.76
CA GLY A 147 -13.55 -19.65 -10.21
C GLY A 147 -13.12 -20.29 -11.51
N PRO A 148 -13.93 -21.23 -12.02
CA PRO A 148 -15.29 -21.62 -11.61
C PRO A 148 -15.34 -22.41 -10.28
N LEU A 149 -16.36 -22.14 -9.48
CA LEU A 149 -16.55 -22.73 -8.14
C LEU A 149 -17.93 -23.36 -8.00
N ALA A 150 -18.05 -24.37 -7.17
CA ALA A 150 -19.35 -24.85 -6.70
C ALA A 150 -19.90 -23.93 -5.60
N PRO A 151 -21.23 -23.84 -5.41
CA PRO A 151 -21.80 -23.19 -4.23
C PRO A 151 -21.28 -23.83 -2.95
N GLY A 152 -20.92 -23.00 -1.95
CA GLY A 152 -20.38 -23.52 -0.70
C GLY A 152 -19.60 -22.49 0.10
N THR A 153 -18.96 -22.95 1.17
CA THR A 153 -18.14 -22.10 2.04
C THR A 153 -16.68 -22.19 1.63
N TYR A 154 -16.04 -21.05 1.51
CA TYR A 154 -14.62 -20.92 1.15
C TYR A 154 -13.87 -20.05 2.17
N LEU A 155 -12.63 -20.44 2.46
CA LEU A 155 -11.68 -19.54 3.12
C LEU A 155 -10.97 -18.76 2.03
N MET A 156 -11.32 -17.48 1.89
CA MET A 156 -10.63 -16.58 0.97
C MET A 156 -9.35 -16.09 1.64
N ARG A 157 -8.26 -16.09 0.90
CA ARG A 157 -6.97 -15.55 1.33
C ARG A 157 -6.45 -14.60 0.25
N GLY A 158 -6.05 -13.39 0.67
CA GLY A 158 -5.33 -12.44 -0.17
C GLY A 158 -3.93 -12.24 0.35
N THR A 159 -2.93 -12.24 -0.52
CA THR A 159 -1.51 -12.06 -0.16
C THR A 159 -0.87 -11.06 -1.11
N LEU A 160 -0.07 -10.14 -0.56
CA LEU A 160 0.83 -9.29 -1.35
C LEU A 160 2.13 -10.08 -1.57
N ASP A 161 2.15 -10.86 -2.66
CA ASP A 161 3.28 -11.69 -3.04
C ASP A 161 4.41 -10.82 -3.64
N GLN A 162 5.25 -10.26 -2.78
CA GLN A 162 6.31 -9.32 -3.18
C GLN A 162 7.49 -9.97 -3.90
N ASN A 163 7.74 -11.25 -3.62
CA ASN A 163 8.84 -12.01 -4.22
C ASN A 163 8.38 -12.90 -5.38
N HIS A 164 7.09 -12.86 -5.73
CA HIS A 164 6.46 -13.61 -6.82
C HIS A 164 6.64 -15.14 -6.74
N ASN A 165 6.80 -15.68 -5.51
CA ASN A 165 6.94 -17.11 -5.28
C ASN A 165 5.59 -17.86 -5.16
N ARG A 166 4.46 -17.11 -5.16
CA ARG A 166 3.08 -17.62 -5.04
C ARG A 166 2.82 -18.40 -3.76
N LYS A 167 3.53 -18.06 -2.71
CA LYS A 167 3.35 -18.62 -1.37
C LYS A 167 3.20 -17.47 -0.39
N GLN A 168 2.42 -17.70 0.63
CA GLN A 168 2.31 -16.75 1.73
C GLN A 168 3.57 -16.85 2.61
N ASP A 169 4.38 -15.81 2.62
CA ASP A 169 5.55 -15.69 3.49
C ASP A 169 5.21 -14.92 4.79
N ARG A 170 6.02 -15.15 5.83
CA ARG A 170 5.79 -14.52 7.15
C ARG A 170 5.91 -12.99 7.13
N THR A 171 6.70 -12.45 6.22
CA THR A 171 6.96 -11.02 6.06
C THR A 171 5.94 -10.32 5.17
N GLU A 172 5.19 -11.08 4.39
CA GLU A 172 4.21 -10.54 3.47
C GLU A 172 2.92 -10.14 4.17
N ALA A 173 2.26 -9.13 3.62
CA ALA A 173 0.95 -8.72 4.06
C ALA A 173 -0.12 -9.66 3.50
N TRP A 174 -1.03 -10.09 4.35
CA TRP A 174 -2.11 -10.99 3.94
C TRP A 174 -3.39 -10.74 4.74
N ASP A 175 -4.50 -11.24 4.21
CA ASP A 175 -5.81 -11.25 4.88
C ASP A 175 -6.53 -12.55 4.63
N THR A 176 -7.43 -12.94 5.53
CA THR A 176 -8.30 -14.11 5.38
C THR A 176 -9.71 -13.81 5.82
N VAL A 177 -10.67 -14.22 5.00
CA VAL A 177 -12.09 -14.09 5.28
C VAL A 177 -12.80 -15.39 4.90
N ARG A 178 -13.67 -15.90 5.77
CA ARG A 178 -14.54 -17.02 5.43
C ARG A 178 -15.83 -16.48 4.84
N VAL A 179 -16.22 -17.00 3.68
CA VAL A 179 -17.40 -16.57 2.95
C VAL A 179 -18.23 -17.77 2.51
N SER A 180 -19.53 -17.57 2.36
CA SER A 180 -20.44 -18.54 1.74
C SER A 180 -20.85 -18.01 0.38
N ALA A 181 -20.49 -18.73 -0.67
CA ALA A 181 -20.81 -18.37 -2.06
C ALA A 181 -22.14 -18.97 -2.51
N PRO A 182 -22.97 -18.24 -3.27
CA PRO A 182 -22.71 -16.93 -3.88
C PRO A 182 -22.72 -15.76 -2.92
N LEU A 183 -21.93 -14.72 -3.25
CA LEU A 183 -21.88 -13.46 -2.49
C LEU A 183 -22.85 -12.44 -3.08
N ALA A 184 -23.51 -11.66 -2.24
CA ALA A 184 -24.40 -10.58 -2.65
C ALA A 184 -23.62 -9.32 -3.09
N THR A 185 -22.42 -9.11 -2.57
CA THR A 185 -21.56 -7.94 -2.87
C THR A 185 -20.13 -8.38 -3.11
N PRO A 186 -19.35 -7.62 -3.89
CA PRO A 186 -17.93 -7.89 -4.07
C PRO A 186 -17.18 -7.97 -2.74
N LEU A 187 -16.31 -8.95 -2.60
CA LEU A 187 -15.50 -9.16 -1.40
C LEU A 187 -14.39 -8.11 -1.33
N GLN A 188 -14.05 -7.67 -0.13
CA GLN A 188 -12.85 -6.87 0.10
C GLN A 188 -11.88 -7.64 1.00
N LEU A 189 -10.66 -7.83 0.50
CA LEU A 189 -9.52 -8.39 1.23
C LEU A 189 -8.57 -7.24 1.59
N LEU A 190 -8.38 -7.02 2.89
CA LEU A 190 -7.60 -5.91 3.43
C LEU A 190 -6.28 -6.45 3.99
N THR A 191 -5.26 -6.55 3.14
CA THR A 191 -3.99 -7.15 3.51
C THR A 191 -3.15 -6.24 4.39
N ALA A 192 -2.59 -6.82 5.44
CA ALA A 192 -1.68 -6.13 6.35
C ALA A 192 -0.59 -7.09 6.85
N PRO A 193 0.62 -6.57 7.16
CA PRO A 193 1.64 -7.34 7.85
C PRO A 193 1.11 -7.88 9.18
N ARG A 194 1.40 -9.11 9.50
CA ARG A 194 1.01 -9.72 10.78
C ARG A 194 2.13 -9.60 11.79
N ASP A 195 1.84 -8.91 12.87
CA ASP A 195 2.71 -8.81 14.04
C ASP A 195 2.02 -9.45 15.23
N THR A 196 2.79 -10.05 16.12
CA THR A 196 2.30 -10.67 17.35
C THR A 196 2.59 -9.83 18.59
N LEU A 197 3.32 -8.73 18.44
CA LEU A 197 3.72 -7.86 19.54
C LEU A 197 2.67 -6.77 19.81
N PRO A 198 2.55 -6.33 21.08
CA PRO A 198 1.73 -5.18 21.42
C PRO A 198 2.41 -3.88 21.00
N ALA A 199 1.61 -2.85 20.71
CA ALA A 199 2.11 -1.53 20.35
C ALA A 199 2.66 -0.79 21.59
N ARG A 200 3.77 -0.05 21.40
CA ARG A 200 4.39 0.81 22.41
C ARG A 200 4.67 2.19 21.84
N ILE A 201 4.72 3.21 22.69
CA ILE A 201 5.13 4.54 22.28
C ILE A 201 6.60 4.52 21.87
N GLN A 202 6.86 4.76 20.59
CA GLN A 202 8.21 4.88 20.03
C GLN A 202 8.75 6.31 20.19
N GLY A 203 7.90 7.32 19.98
CA GLY A 203 8.29 8.71 20.03
C GLY A 203 7.13 9.64 20.35
N VAL A 204 7.48 10.80 20.89
CA VAL A 204 6.56 11.92 21.10
C VAL A 204 7.26 13.18 20.60
N ALA A 205 6.62 13.87 19.66
CA ALA A 205 7.13 15.11 19.09
C ALA A 205 6.09 16.23 19.25
N LEU A 206 6.56 17.43 19.54
CA LEU A 206 5.71 18.62 19.59
C LEU A 206 5.52 19.13 18.16
N SER A 207 4.27 19.20 17.69
CA SER A 207 3.91 19.74 16.38
C SER A 207 3.71 21.27 16.47
N ASP A 208 3.04 21.70 17.52
CA ASP A 208 2.85 23.11 17.90
C ASP A 208 2.75 23.23 19.43
N SER A 209 2.48 24.43 19.94
CA SER A 209 2.45 24.69 21.40
C SER A 209 1.40 23.90 22.18
N ALA A 210 0.46 23.24 21.50
CA ALA A 210 -0.66 22.52 22.10
C ALA A 210 -0.95 21.16 21.46
N THR A 211 -0.14 20.74 20.49
CA THR A 211 -0.34 19.47 19.77
C THR A 211 0.91 18.59 19.86
N LEU A 212 0.72 17.38 20.38
CA LEU A 212 1.73 16.32 20.41
C LEU A 212 1.44 15.28 19.34
N ASN A 213 2.42 14.95 18.51
CA ASN A 213 2.40 13.80 17.63
C ASN A 213 3.04 12.61 18.35
N VAL A 214 2.23 11.58 18.58
CA VAL A 214 2.65 10.33 19.22
C VAL A 214 2.83 9.27 18.16
N THR A 215 4.03 8.69 18.08
CA THR A 215 4.36 7.61 17.17
C THR A 215 4.49 6.30 17.94
N PHE A 216 3.86 5.25 17.44
CA PHE A 216 3.95 3.89 17.98
C PHE A 216 4.86 3.04 17.11
N ASP A 217 5.48 2.03 17.71
CA ASP A 217 6.38 1.08 17.04
C ASP A 217 5.63 0.04 16.19
N ARG A 218 4.28 -0.04 16.33
CA ARG A 218 3.40 -0.98 15.65
C ARG A 218 2.14 -0.30 15.15
N LEU A 219 1.54 -0.90 14.12
CA LEU A 219 0.25 -0.48 13.60
C LEU A 219 -0.85 -0.65 14.64
N LEU A 220 -1.64 0.39 14.82
CA LEU A 220 -2.80 0.40 15.71
C LEU A 220 -4.06 -0.07 14.96
N ASP A 221 -4.96 -0.72 15.71
CA ASP A 221 -6.27 -1.12 15.22
C ASP A 221 -7.13 0.15 14.96
N PRO A 222 -7.47 0.46 13.71
CA PRO A 222 -8.21 1.67 13.38
C PRO A 222 -9.68 1.61 13.80
N THR A 223 -10.17 0.45 14.24
CA THR A 223 -11.55 0.26 14.67
C THR A 223 -11.77 0.57 16.16
N GLN A 224 -10.67 0.71 16.92
CA GLN A 224 -10.77 1.11 18.33
C GLN A 224 -11.01 2.61 18.46
N THR A 225 -11.65 3.00 19.55
CA THR A 225 -11.74 4.39 19.97
C THR A 225 -10.52 4.76 20.82
N PHE A 226 -10.10 6.01 20.73
CA PHE A 226 -8.95 6.55 21.48
C PHE A 226 -9.42 7.69 22.41
N PRO A 227 -10.16 7.42 23.51
CA PRO A 227 -10.60 8.46 24.40
C PRO A 227 -9.40 9.13 25.10
N ALA A 228 -9.48 10.43 25.36
CA ALA A 228 -8.44 11.18 26.04
C ALA A 228 -8.07 10.57 27.40
N ALA A 229 -9.02 9.91 28.07
CA ALA A 229 -8.82 9.23 29.36
C ALA A 229 -7.80 8.07 29.30
N ASN A 230 -7.56 7.49 28.12
CA ASN A 230 -6.53 6.45 27.96
C ASN A 230 -5.11 7.02 27.98
N PHE A 231 -4.97 8.34 27.94
CA PHE A 231 -3.68 9.04 27.88
C PHE A 231 -3.52 9.91 29.13
N ARG A 232 -2.33 9.89 29.73
CA ARG A 232 -1.98 10.71 30.87
C ARG A 232 -0.66 11.42 30.60
N LEU A 233 -0.68 12.73 30.61
CA LEU A 233 0.51 13.57 30.46
C LEU A 233 0.87 14.23 31.78
N VAL A 234 2.11 14.02 32.22
CA VAL A 234 2.60 14.48 33.50
C VAL A 234 3.89 15.25 33.31
N LEU A 235 3.97 16.42 33.95
CA LEU A 235 5.21 17.20 34.08
C LEU A 235 6.14 16.47 35.06
N ILE A 236 7.39 16.25 34.65
CA ILE A 236 8.44 15.73 35.54
C ILE A 236 9.18 16.90 36.14
N GLY A 237 8.83 17.24 37.38
CA GLY A 237 9.53 18.27 38.15
C GLY A 237 10.61 17.72 39.10
N THR A 238 11.39 18.57 39.71
CA THR A 238 12.42 18.22 40.72
C THR A 238 11.84 17.94 42.10
N GLY A 239 10.52 18.01 42.27
CA GLY A 239 9.80 17.77 43.53
C GLY A 239 8.79 16.61 43.46
N ALA A 240 8.20 16.29 44.62
CA ALA A 240 7.24 15.19 44.75
C ALA A 240 5.88 15.42 43.99
N ASP A 241 5.61 16.68 43.59
CA ASP A 241 4.35 17.07 42.97
C ASP A 241 4.43 16.96 41.45
N SER A 242 3.88 15.89 40.91
CA SER A 242 3.73 15.71 39.46
C SER A 242 2.45 16.41 38.97
N VAL A 243 2.60 17.47 38.19
CA VAL A 243 1.47 18.21 37.60
C VAL A 243 0.93 17.44 36.38
N VAL A 244 -0.35 17.10 36.42
CA VAL A 244 -1.04 16.46 35.30
C VAL A 244 -1.48 17.55 34.31
N ILE A 245 -1.07 17.42 33.05
CA ILE A 245 -1.49 18.30 31.97
C ILE A 245 -2.75 17.70 31.32
N PRO A 246 -3.83 18.50 31.18
CA PRO A 246 -5.06 17.98 30.57
C PRO A 246 -4.87 17.66 29.08
N ILE A 247 -5.40 16.51 28.67
CA ILE A 247 -5.50 16.12 27.27
C ILE A 247 -6.93 16.42 26.84
N VAL A 248 -7.09 17.36 25.93
CA VAL A 248 -8.39 17.90 25.51
C VAL A 248 -9.05 16.97 24.48
N ALA A 249 -8.25 16.44 23.55
CA ALA A 249 -8.74 15.57 22.49
C ALA A 249 -7.61 14.71 21.94
N THR A 250 -8.01 13.60 21.33
CA THR A 250 -7.15 12.73 20.54
C THR A 250 -7.62 12.77 19.10
N ARG A 251 -6.72 12.61 18.14
CA ARG A 251 -7.05 12.58 16.72
C ARG A 251 -6.23 11.53 15.98
N THR A 252 -6.94 10.69 15.26
CA THR A 252 -6.35 9.76 14.31
C THR A 252 -5.94 10.48 13.02
N PRO A 253 -5.06 9.93 12.17
CA PRO A 253 -4.70 10.52 10.87
C PRO A 253 -5.91 10.75 9.96
N ARG A 254 -6.92 9.89 10.05
CA ARG A 254 -8.17 10.05 9.28
C ARG A 254 -8.97 11.27 9.74
N GLU A 255 -9.14 11.43 11.05
CA GLU A 255 -9.86 12.59 11.62
C GLU A 255 -9.12 13.90 11.32
N GLU A 256 -7.78 13.88 11.36
CA GLU A 256 -6.99 15.07 11.02
C GLU A 256 -7.11 15.41 9.53
N ARG A 257 -7.04 14.43 8.63
CA ARG A 257 -7.31 14.63 7.18
C ARG A 257 -8.71 15.17 6.92
N GLN A 258 -9.73 14.63 7.56
CA GLN A 258 -11.13 15.10 7.42
C GLN A 258 -11.27 16.54 7.89
N ARG A 259 -10.65 16.89 9.02
CA ARG A 259 -10.65 18.25 9.53
C ARG A 259 -9.96 19.23 8.56
N GLN A 260 -8.81 18.83 8.03
CA GLN A 260 -8.07 19.67 7.08
C GLN A 260 -8.88 19.91 5.82
N GLN A 261 -9.51 18.87 5.27
CA GLN A 261 -10.40 18.97 4.12
C GLN A 261 -11.61 19.88 4.42
N ALA A 262 -12.19 19.78 5.62
CA ALA A 262 -13.30 20.64 6.02
C ALA A 262 -12.89 22.12 6.12
N LEU A 263 -11.69 22.39 6.66
CA LEU A 263 -11.13 23.76 6.72
C LEU A 263 -10.86 24.31 5.32
N GLU A 264 -10.26 23.53 4.45
CA GLU A 264 -10.01 23.92 3.05
C GLU A 264 -11.32 24.21 2.31
N ALA A 265 -12.34 23.38 2.53
CA ALA A 265 -13.66 23.61 1.95
C ALA A 265 -14.31 24.90 2.48
N GLN A 266 -14.18 25.20 3.78
CA GLN A 266 -14.67 26.46 4.37
C GLN A 266 -13.95 27.67 3.82
N VAL A 267 -12.61 27.60 3.69
CA VAL A 267 -11.81 28.69 3.10
C VAL A 267 -12.21 28.92 1.64
N ALA A 268 -12.37 27.83 0.88
CA ALA A 268 -12.79 27.90 -0.51
C ALA A 268 -14.20 28.50 -0.66
N ASP A 269 -15.13 28.14 0.24
CA ASP A 269 -16.49 28.70 0.23
C ASP A 269 -16.52 30.19 0.63
N SER A 270 -15.71 30.56 1.63
CA SER A 270 -15.55 31.96 2.04
C SER A 270 -14.97 32.81 0.91
N ALA A 271 -13.97 32.31 0.19
CA ALA A 271 -13.38 32.99 -0.97
C ALA A 271 -14.41 33.14 -2.11
N ARG A 272 -15.21 32.09 -2.38
CA ARG A 272 -16.30 32.14 -3.38
C ARG A 272 -17.36 33.19 -3.05
N ARG A 273 -17.74 33.33 -1.77
CA ARG A 273 -18.69 34.34 -1.30
C ARG A 273 -18.09 35.72 -1.45
N ALA A 274 -16.85 35.93 -1.13
CA ALA A 274 -16.15 37.20 -1.29
C ALA A 274 -16.06 37.62 -2.77
N ASP A 275 -15.70 36.71 -3.68
CA ASP A 275 -15.67 36.97 -5.13
C ASP A 275 -17.04 37.26 -5.71
N SER A 276 -18.11 36.60 -5.22
CA SER A 276 -19.49 36.86 -5.61
C SER A 276 -19.95 38.25 -5.18
N LEU A 277 -19.61 38.66 -3.96
CA LEU A 277 -19.92 40.00 -3.44
C LEU A 277 -19.14 41.11 -4.18
N ALA A 278 -17.91 40.80 -4.63
CA ALA A 278 -17.07 41.73 -5.40
C ALA A 278 -17.40 41.80 -6.90
N GLY A 279 -18.42 41.07 -7.38
CA GLY A 279 -18.81 41.03 -8.79
C GLY A 279 -17.72 40.45 -9.72
N ARG A 280 -16.75 39.72 -9.19
CA ARG A 280 -15.67 39.13 -9.97
C ARG A 280 -16.12 37.87 -10.70
N PRO A 281 -15.68 37.62 -11.96
CA PRO A 281 -16.02 36.41 -12.66
C PRO A 281 -15.49 35.20 -11.87
N ARG A 282 -16.33 34.15 -11.80
CA ARG A 282 -15.96 32.88 -11.11
C ARG A 282 -14.63 32.37 -11.63
N ARG A 283 -13.61 32.49 -10.82
CA ARG A 283 -12.33 31.82 -11.07
C ARG A 283 -12.58 30.31 -10.97
N ALA A 284 -12.39 29.58 -12.05
CA ALA A 284 -12.42 28.13 -12.02
C ALA A 284 -11.29 27.66 -11.09
N LEU A 285 -11.64 27.25 -9.89
CA LEU A 285 -10.68 26.56 -9.03
C LEU A 285 -10.24 25.27 -9.74
N PRO A 286 -8.98 24.86 -9.63
CA PRO A 286 -8.56 23.55 -10.12
C PRO A 286 -9.53 22.53 -9.56
N ARG A 287 -10.24 21.84 -10.46
CA ARG A 287 -11.10 20.73 -10.07
C ARG A 287 -10.18 19.73 -9.39
N PRO A 288 -10.45 19.27 -8.15
CA PRO A 288 -9.71 18.16 -7.59
C PRO A 288 -9.67 17.09 -8.68
N ALA A 289 -8.47 16.52 -8.93
CA ALA A 289 -8.35 15.45 -9.90
C ALA A 289 -9.46 14.46 -9.62
N ALA A 290 -10.31 14.19 -10.62
CA ALA A 290 -11.41 13.25 -10.45
C ALA A 290 -10.79 11.95 -9.98
N ARG A 291 -11.07 11.56 -8.73
CA ARG A 291 -10.71 10.21 -8.27
C ARG A 291 -11.38 9.26 -9.24
N ASP A 292 -10.65 8.31 -9.73
CA ASP A 292 -11.21 7.24 -10.55
C ASP A 292 -12.26 6.53 -9.69
N THR A 293 -13.53 6.87 -9.92
CA THR A 293 -14.66 6.36 -9.14
C THR A 293 -14.96 4.90 -9.42
N THR A 294 -14.20 4.27 -10.31
CA THR A 294 -14.36 2.87 -10.70
C THR A 294 -13.79 1.90 -9.66
N VAL A 295 -12.84 2.35 -8.84
CA VAL A 295 -12.25 1.53 -7.78
C VAL A 295 -12.91 1.86 -6.45
N PRO A 296 -13.54 0.89 -5.76
CA PRO A 296 -14.13 1.14 -4.45
C PRO A 296 -13.05 1.48 -3.42
N GLU A 297 -13.41 2.32 -2.46
CA GLU A 297 -12.54 2.56 -1.30
C GLU A 297 -12.63 1.37 -0.32
N PRO A 298 -11.56 1.12 0.47
CA PRO A 298 -11.61 0.14 1.55
C PRO A 298 -12.78 0.42 2.50
N ASN A 299 -13.53 -0.61 2.85
CA ASN A 299 -14.70 -0.51 3.75
C ASN A 299 -14.34 -0.23 5.21
N ARG A 300 -13.05 -0.26 5.54
CA ARG A 300 -12.51 0.06 6.87
C ARG A 300 -11.41 1.12 6.75
N PRO A 301 -11.29 2.00 7.76
CA PRO A 301 -10.17 2.94 7.81
C PRO A 301 -8.83 2.19 7.85
N GLY A 302 -7.78 2.78 7.26
CA GLY A 302 -6.44 2.19 7.28
C GLY A 302 -5.82 2.20 8.68
N PRO A 303 -5.00 1.19 9.02
CA PRO A 303 -4.23 1.17 10.25
C PRO A 303 -3.12 2.23 10.22
N PHE A 304 -2.71 2.70 11.37
CA PHE A 304 -1.76 3.80 11.49
C PHE A 304 -0.80 3.60 12.66
N THR A 305 0.33 4.30 12.62
CA THR A 305 1.33 4.31 13.69
C THR A 305 1.43 5.65 14.41
N THR A 306 0.79 6.70 13.89
CA THR A 306 0.92 8.05 14.43
C THR A 306 -0.45 8.64 14.72
N MET A 307 -0.59 9.34 15.85
CA MET A 307 -1.80 10.08 16.19
C MET A 307 -1.45 11.40 16.89
N SER A 308 -2.39 12.35 16.85
CA SER A 308 -2.21 13.65 17.49
C SER A 308 -3.00 13.74 18.79
N LEU A 309 -2.37 14.27 19.82
CA LEU A 309 -3.00 14.62 21.10
C LEU A 309 -3.05 16.15 21.23
N ILE A 310 -4.24 16.68 21.46
CA ILE A 310 -4.42 18.08 21.77
C ILE A 310 -4.35 18.23 23.28
N VAL A 311 -3.35 18.99 23.73
CA VAL A 311 -3.02 19.14 25.14
C VAL A 311 -3.09 20.61 25.56
N GLY A 312 -3.06 20.88 26.86
CA GLY A 312 -2.82 22.21 27.37
C GLY A 312 -1.43 22.74 26.94
N ARG A 313 -1.24 24.06 27.04
CA ARG A 313 0.02 24.69 26.64
C ARG A 313 1.19 24.13 27.44
N LEU A 314 2.20 23.64 26.74
CA LEU A 314 3.41 23.08 27.33
C LEU A 314 4.46 24.14 27.52
N ALA A 315 5.19 24.08 28.64
CA ALA A 315 6.33 24.94 28.90
C ALA A 315 7.55 24.50 28.07
N PRO A 316 8.35 25.42 27.55
CA PRO A 316 9.58 25.12 26.82
C PRO A 316 10.66 24.54 27.73
N SER A 317 11.64 23.82 27.18
CA SER A 317 12.78 23.23 27.89
C SER A 317 12.39 22.39 29.12
N THR A 318 11.25 21.71 29.02
CA THR A 318 10.64 20.99 30.14
C THR A 318 10.45 19.53 29.77
N THR A 319 10.63 18.62 30.73
CA THR A 319 10.48 17.18 30.51
C THR A 319 9.10 16.73 30.99
N TYR A 320 8.47 15.94 30.13
CA TYR A 320 7.14 15.36 30.37
C TYR A 320 7.18 13.83 30.22
N ARG A 321 6.25 13.15 30.88
CA ARG A 321 5.98 11.75 30.71
C ARG A 321 4.58 11.59 30.14
N LEU A 322 4.48 10.93 28.99
CA LEU A 322 3.22 10.49 28.41
C LEU A 322 3.06 9.00 28.69
N SER A 323 1.96 8.64 29.32
CA SER A 323 1.54 7.24 29.52
C SER A 323 0.26 6.99 28.75
N VAL A 324 0.12 5.81 28.19
CA VAL A 324 -1.08 5.35 27.49
C VAL A 324 -1.47 3.98 28.03
N THR A 325 -2.77 3.77 28.18
CA THR A 325 -3.35 2.52 28.67
C THR A 325 -4.29 1.93 27.62
N SER A 326 -4.38 0.60 27.58
CA SER A 326 -5.35 -0.12 26.73
C SER A 326 -5.27 0.19 25.23
N ILE A 327 -4.06 0.36 24.70
CA ILE A 327 -3.85 0.51 23.27
C ILE A 327 -3.81 -0.86 22.61
N ARG A 328 -4.66 -1.04 21.59
CA ARG A 328 -4.75 -2.26 20.78
C ARG A 328 -3.93 -2.10 19.52
N ALA A 329 -2.95 -2.98 19.33
CA ALA A 329 -2.25 -3.13 18.07
C ALA A 329 -3.15 -3.79 17.02
N LEU A 330 -2.81 -3.69 15.75
CA LEU A 330 -3.52 -4.37 14.65
C LEU A 330 -3.57 -5.89 14.86
N SER A 331 -2.59 -6.46 15.56
CA SER A 331 -2.58 -7.87 15.99
C SER A 331 -3.65 -8.24 17.01
N GLY A 332 -4.44 -7.28 17.51
CA GLY A 332 -5.40 -7.47 18.60
C GLY A 332 -4.79 -7.46 20.01
N ARG A 333 -3.46 -7.39 20.12
CA ARG A 333 -2.78 -7.32 21.43
C ARG A 333 -2.96 -5.95 22.05
N VAL A 334 -3.35 -5.95 23.33
CA VAL A 334 -3.55 -4.72 24.12
C VAL A 334 -2.39 -4.56 25.08
N ALA A 335 -1.87 -3.35 25.19
CA ALA A 335 -0.80 -3.01 26.15
C ALA A 335 -0.94 -1.57 26.66
N SER A 336 -0.20 -1.32 27.73
CA SER A 336 0.08 0.02 28.22
C SER A 336 1.56 0.35 27.96
N SER A 337 1.84 1.61 27.72
CA SER A 337 3.20 2.08 27.42
C SER A 337 3.39 3.49 27.94
N GLU A 338 4.62 3.84 28.27
CA GLU A 338 4.99 5.20 28.64
C GLU A 338 6.26 5.65 27.94
N ARG A 339 6.40 6.96 27.74
CA ARG A 339 7.57 7.60 27.14
C ARG A 339 7.80 8.97 27.75
N GLN A 340 9.07 9.26 28.05
CA GLN A 340 9.51 10.60 28.42
C GLN A 340 9.98 11.36 27.19
N PHE A 341 9.70 12.65 27.15
CA PHE A 341 10.15 13.57 26.10
C PHE A 341 10.38 14.95 26.68
N SER A 342 11.18 15.77 26.02
CA SER A 342 11.43 17.13 26.40
C SER A 342 10.99 18.09 25.30
N THR A 343 10.40 19.21 25.70
CA THR A 343 10.03 20.29 24.78
C THR A 343 11.27 21.06 24.33
N PRO A 344 11.31 21.53 23.07
CA PRO A 344 12.45 22.28 22.56
C PRO A 344 12.66 23.60 23.32
N LYS A 345 13.90 24.09 23.31
CA LYS A 345 14.24 25.42 23.83
C LYS A 345 13.62 26.49 22.91
N PRO A 346 13.11 27.60 23.47
CA PRO A 346 12.62 28.69 22.64
C PRO A 346 13.74 29.21 21.71
N PRO A 347 13.39 29.62 20.49
CA PRO A 347 14.36 30.27 19.61
C PRO A 347 14.91 31.53 20.32
N PRO A 348 16.19 31.84 20.13
CA PRO A 348 16.75 33.08 20.70
C PRO A 348 15.97 34.30 20.16
N PRO A 349 15.76 35.34 20.96
CA PRO A 349 15.09 36.55 20.51
C PRO A 349 15.81 37.09 19.25
N PRO A 350 15.08 37.62 18.26
CA PRO A 350 15.71 38.25 17.11
C PRO A 350 16.69 39.32 17.63
N ARG A 351 17.92 39.25 17.13
CA ARG A 351 18.91 40.30 17.48
C ARG A 351 18.32 41.64 17.03
N PRO A 352 18.30 42.67 17.87
CA PRO A 352 17.89 43.99 17.43
C PRO A 352 18.78 44.38 16.25
N ASP A 353 18.18 44.69 15.13
CA ASP A 353 18.87 45.21 13.96
C ASP A 353 19.68 46.43 14.42
N SER A 354 20.99 46.32 14.34
CA SER A 354 21.90 47.42 14.54
C SER A 354 21.91 48.34 13.31
N THR A 355 20.75 48.86 12.93
CA THR A 355 20.60 49.92 11.94
C THR A 355 20.27 51.22 12.67
N GLY A 356 21.29 51.91 13.11
CA GLY A 356 21.10 53.21 13.77
C GLY A 356 22.39 53.89 14.22
N ALA A 357 23.42 53.84 13.39
CA ALA A 357 24.51 54.84 13.53
C ALA A 357 24.65 55.56 12.20
N ALA A 358 24.00 56.70 12.08
CA ALA A 358 24.24 57.65 11.02
C ALA A 358 25.69 58.15 11.13
N ALA A 359 26.50 57.92 10.13
CA ALA A 359 27.77 58.59 9.91
C ALA A 359 27.55 59.83 9.03
N PRO A 360 28.07 61.01 9.36
CA PRO A 360 27.98 62.16 8.52
C PRO A 360 29.15 62.19 7.54
N ASN A 361 28.87 62.69 6.32
CA ASN A 361 29.77 63.30 5.34
C ASN A 361 30.52 62.41 4.32
N GLY A 362 29.97 62.43 3.13
CA GLY A 362 30.51 62.89 1.88
C GLY A 362 31.79 62.28 1.33
N ARG A 363 31.61 61.30 0.40
CA ARG A 363 32.45 61.18 -0.82
C ARG A 363 31.73 60.28 -1.84
N PRO A 364 31.71 60.63 -3.14
CA PRO A 364 31.02 59.79 -4.15
C PRO A 364 31.82 58.52 -4.42
N PRO A 365 31.13 57.40 -4.76
CA PRO A 365 31.79 56.12 -5.00
C PRO A 365 32.47 56.09 -6.37
N VAL A 366 33.74 55.68 -6.35
CA VAL A 366 34.53 55.31 -7.49
C VAL A 366 34.05 53.95 -7.93
N THR A 367 33.61 53.85 -9.21
CA THR A 367 33.24 52.59 -9.88
C THR A 367 34.49 51.73 -10.06
N ALA A 368 34.46 50.51 -9.49
CA ALA A 368 35.41 49.45 -9.77
C ALA A 368 34.87 48.52 -10.86
N PRO A 369 35.72 48.02 -11.75
CA PRO A 369 35.27 47.22 -12.93
C PRO A 369 34.84 45.82 -12.51
N THR A 370 33.71 45.37 -13.10
CA THR A 370 33.12 44.05 -13.00
C THR A 370 34.01 43.01 -13.66
N THR A 371 34.52 42.06 -12.94
CA THR A 371 35.13 40.83 -13.42
C THR A 371 34.04 39.79 -13.73
N PRO A 372 34.08 39.09 -14.88
CA PRO A 372 33.09 38.05 -15.21
C PRO A 372 33.35 36.77 -14.41
N PRO A 373 32.32 35.94 -14.20
CA PRO A 373 32.43 34.71 -13.37
C PRO A 373 33.28 33.66 -14.09
N THR A 374 34.26 33.14 -13.36
CA THR A 374 35.16 32.06 -13.78
C THR A 374 34.39 30.73 -13.75
N THR A 375 34.32 30.09 -14.91
CA THR A 375 33.81 28.72 -15.08
C THR A 375 34.77 27.72 -14.40
N PRO A 376 34.27 26.72 -13.62
CA PRO A 376 35.16 25.69 -13.09
C PRO A 376 35.63 24.73 -14.18
N PRO A 377 36.85 24.16 -14.07
CA PRO A 377 37.41 23.25 -15.06
C PRO A 377 36.69 21.89 -15.07
N PRO A 378 36.68 21.16 -16.19
CA PRO A 378 36.02 19.88 -16.33
C PRO A 378 36.75 18.81 -15.51
N THR A 379 35.98 18.07 -14.70
CA THR A 379 36.43 16.89 -13.96
C THR A 379 36.75 15.75 -14.91
N THR A 380 37.99 15.28 -14.86
CA THR A 380 38.49 14.09 -15.56
C THR A 380 37.87 12.84 -14.93
N PRO A 381 37.40 11.85 -15.72
CA PRO A 381 36.91 10.57 -15.19
C PRO A 381 38.07 9.69 -14.64
N PRO A 382 37.85 8.87 -13.60
CA PRO A 382 38.87 8.01 -13.05
C PRO A 382 39.26 6.85 -14.02
N PRO A 383 40.48 6.32 -13.94
CA PRO A 383 40.94 5.27 -14.82
C PRO A 383 40.25 3.91 -14.51
N PRO A 384 40.12 3.03 -15.53
CA PRO A 384 39.49 1.72 -15.36
C PRO A 384 40.33 0.77 -14.47
N ARG A 385 39.66 -0.01 -13.63
CA ARG A 385 40.27 -1.03 -12.79
C ARG A 385 40.84 -2.18 -13.65
N PRO A 386 41.99 -2.76 -13.28
CA PRO A 386 42.54 -3.90 -14.01
C PRO A 386 41.70 -5.16 -13.78
N ASN A 387 41.52 -5.89 -14.87
CA ASN A 387 40.85 -7.18 -14.97
C ASN A 387 41.64 -8.24 -14.22
N PRO A 388 41.08 -9.15 -13.39
CA PRO A 388 41.78 -10.33 -12.95
C PRO A 388 41.87 -11.35 -14.10
N GLY A 389 43.06 -11.65 -14.51
CA GLY A 389 43.39 -12.68 -15.51
C GLY A 389 43.31 -14.10 -14.93
N PRO A 390 43.57 -15.12 -15.75
CA PRO A 390 42.82 -16.33 -15.98
C PRO A 390 42.81 -17.32 -14.84
#